data_c892063519b13a8d8d785d99b0adeed2
#
_entry.id   c892063519b13a8d8d785d99b0adeed2
#
_cell.length_a   1.000
_cell.length_b   1.000
_cell.length_c   1.000
_cell.angle_alpha   90.00
_cell.angle_beta   90.00
_cell.angle_gamma   90.00
#
_symmetry.space_group_name_H-M   'P 1'
#
loop_
_entity.id
_entity.type
_entity.pdbx_description
1 polymer ?
#
loop_
_entity_poly.entity_id
_entity_poly.type
_entity_poly.pdbx_seq_one_letter_code
_entity_poly.pdbx_strand_id
1 'polypeptide(L)'
;MTGGRGVDVILDIVGGDYIARDLVALAVEGRLVVIGFMGGDTSTLDFRRILGRRLTITGSTLRPRTAAEKGEIAAALRKEVWPLLERGAITPVVYRTFPLEQAAAAHALMESSEHVGKIVLTTEAM
;
A
#
# COMPACT_ATOMS: atom_id res chain seq x y z
N MET A 1 -2.25 -3.88 20.24
CA MET A 1 -2.69 -2.65 19.53
C MET A 1 -4.21 -2.53 19.46
N THR A 2 -4.99 -3.57 19.10
CA THR A 2 -6.46 -3.47 18.94
C THR A 2 -7.26 -4.15 20.07
N GLY A 3 -6.61 -4.65 21.12
CA GLY A 3 -7.27 -5.40 22.20
C GLY A 3 -8.01 -6.67 21.74
N GLY A 4 -7.58 -7.27 20.63
CA GLY A 4 -8.23 -8.46 20.05
C GLY A 4 -9.40 -8.15 19.11
N ARG A 5 -9.84 -6.89 18.97
CA ARG A 5 -10.95 -6.48 18.08
C ARG A 5 -10.62 -6.71 16.60
N GLY A 6 -9.40 -6.50 16.20
CA GLY A 6 -8.95 -6.46 14.81
C GLY A 6 -8.96 -5.02 14.25
N VAL A 7 -8.67 -4.89 12.95
CA VAL A 7 -8.62 -3.62 12.21
C VAL A 7 -9.83 -3.48 11.28
N ASP A 8 -10.29 -2.27 11.06
CA ASP A 8 -11.49 -2.01 10.26
C ASP A 8 -11.23 -2.07 8.76
N VAL A 9 -10.01 -1.69 8.33
CA VAL A 9 -9.61 -1.66 6.92
C VAL A 9 -8.19 -2.18 6.77
N ILE A 10 -7.98 -3.05 5.79
CA ILE A 10 -6.67 -3.47 5.31
C ILE A 10 -6.54 -3.08 3.84
N LEU A 11 -5.46 -2.40 3.51
CA LEU A 11 -5.04 -2.14 2.13
C LEU A 11 -3.88 -3.08 1.81
N ASP A 12 -4.14 -4.08 0.97
CA ASP A 12 -3.16 -5.13 0.65
C ASP A 12 -2.57 -4.94 -0.75
N ILE A 13 -1.23 -4.97 -0.83
CA ILE A 13 -0.45 -4.96 -2.08
C ILE A 13 0.26 -6.29 -2.32
N VAL A 14 0.19 -7.22 -1.38
CA VAL A 14 0.96 -8.48 -1.41
C VAL A 14 0.16 -9.59 -2.06
N GLY A 15 -1.09 -9.77 -1.67
CA GLY A 15 -1.91 -10.87 -2.20
C GLY A 15 -1.44 -12.26 -1.70
N GLY A 16 -1.75 -13.29 -2.49
CA GLY A 16 -1.32 -14.66 -2.21
C GLY A 16 -1.70 -15.12 -0.79
N ASP A 17 -0.76 -15.69 -0.08
CA ASP A 17 -0.97 -16.23 1.28
C ASP A 17 -1.28 -15.15 2.33
N TYR A 18 -1.01 -13.87 2.03
CA TYR A 18 -1.35 -12.76 2.93
C TYR A 18 -2.85 -12.57 3.09
N ILE A 19 -3.64 -12.84 2.06
CA ILE A 19 -5.10 -12.70 2.10
C ILE A 19 -5.71 -13.48 3.26
N ALA A 20 -5.28 -14.71 3.49
CA ALA A 20 -5.77 -15.53 4.61
C ALA A 20 -5.43 -14.90 5.97
N ARG A 21 -4.26 -14.29 6.11
CA ARG A 21 -3.80 -13.57 7.32
C ARG A 21 -4.59 -12.29 7.53
N ASP A 22 -4.87 -11.57 6.47
CA ASP A 22 -5.66 -10.34 6.50
C ASP A 22 -7.07 -10.60 7.00
N LEU A 23 -7.73 -11.66 6.53
CA LEU A 23 -9.06 -12.05 7.03
C LEU A 23 -9.05 -12.38 8.53
N VAL A 24 -7.94 -12.87 9.07
CA VAL A 24 -7.77 -13.08 10.53
C VAL A 24 -7.67 -11.75 11.27
N ALA A 25 -6.95 -10.79 10.71
CA ALA A 25 -6.66 -9.50 11.33
C ALA A 25 -7.85 -8.52 11.30
N LEU A 26 -8.80 -8.69 10.36
CA LEU A 26 -9.97 -7.83 10.25
C LEU A 26 -10.91 -7.94 11.45
N ALA A 27 -11.48 -6.81 11.82
CA ALA A 27 -12.61 -6.71 12.76
C ALA A 27 -13.92 -7.22 12.14
N VAL A 28 -14.97 -7.30 12.94
CA VAL A 28 -16.34 -7.52 12.44
C VAL A 28 -16.71 -6.35 11.52
N GLU A 29 -17.30 -6.66 10.35
CA GLU A 29 -17.62 -5.70 9.27
C GLU A 29 -16.38 -5.05 8.63
N GLY A 30 -15.20 -5.61 8.86
CA GLY A 30 -13.94 -5.13 8.32
C GLY A 30 -13.87 -5.27 6.79
N ARG A 31 -13.04 -4.44 6.19
CA ARG A 31 -12.87 -4.36 4.73
C ARG A 31 -11.43 -4.66 4.32
N LEU A 32 -11.26 -5.62 3.42
CA LEU A 32 -10.01 -5.88 2.71
C LEU A 32 -10.09 -5.24 1.31
N VAL A 33 -9.12 -4.38 1.01
CA VAL A 33 -8.98 -3.75 -0.31
C VAL A 33 -7.67 -4.22 -0.93
N VAL A 34 -7.75 -5.09 -1.93
CA VAL A 34 -6.58 -5.59 -2.67
C VAL A 34 -6.26 -4.61 -3.80
N ILE A 35 -5.03 -4.08 -3.81
CA ILE A 35 -4.53 -3.15 -4.82
C ILE A 35 -3.29 -3.65 -5.55
N GLY A 36 -2.79 -4.83 -5.18
CA GLY A 36 -1.66 -5.50 -5.80
C GLY A 36 -1.57 -6.95 -5.37
N PHE A 37 -0.69 -7.72 -6.02
CA PHE A 37 -0.49 -9.15 -5.77
C PHE A 37 0.97 -9.55 -5.97
N MET A 38 1.88 -8.81 -5.34
CA MET A 38 3.34 -9.06 -5.43
C MET A 38 3.73 -10.47 -4.96
N GLY A 39 2.97 -11.04 -4.02
CA GLY A 39 3.17 -12.41 -3.50
C GLY A 39 2.28 -13.47 -4.16
N GLY A 40 1.48 -13.10 -5.17
CA GLY A 40 0.61 -14.02 -5.91
C GLY A 40 -0.81 -13.49 -6.09
N ASP A 41 -1.44 -13.89 -7.19
CA ASP A 41 -2.77 -13.44 -7.61
C ASP A 41 -3.90 -14.40 -7.22
N THR A 42 -3.57 -15.50 -6.58
CA THR A 42 -4.51 -16.51 -6.09
C THR A 42 -4.33 -16.78 -4.61
N SER A 43 -5.44 -17.09 -3.91
CA SER A 43 -5.43 -17.42 -2.49
C SER A 43 -6.59 -18.35 -2.13
N THR A 44 -6.43 -19.12 -1.06
CA THR A 44 -7.52 -19.92 -0.49
C THR A 44 -8.22 -19.14 0.60
N LEU A 45 -9.56 -19.03 0.50
CA LEU A 45 -10.38 -18.27 1.44
C LEU A 45 -11.23 -19.18 2.35
N ASP A 46 -11.24 -18.89 3.64
CA ASP A 46 -12.21 -19.48 4.57
C ASP A 46 -13.50 -18.62 4.60
N PHE A 47 -14.50 -19.06 3.85
CA PHE A 47 -15.80 -18.36 3.76
C PHE A 47 -16.56 -18.34 5.10
N ARG A 48 -16.30 -19.28 6.03
CA ARG A 48 -16.90 -19.21 7.37
C ARG A 48 -16.50 -17.94 8.11
N ARG A 49 -15.28 -17.50 7.93
CA ARG A 49 -14.77 -16.26 8.52
C ARG A 49 -15.41 -15.04 7.87
N ILE A 50 -15.55 -15.05 6.54
CA ILE A 50 -16.18 -13.96 5.80
C ILE A 50 -17.65 -13.80 6.24
N LEU A 51 -18.41 -14.88 6.27
CA LEU A 51 -19.79 -14.90 6.71
C LEU A 51 -19.95 -14.51 8.19
N GLY A 52 -19.20 -15.16 9.08
CA GLY A 52 -19.34 -14.96 10.54
C GLY A 52 -18.95 -13.55 10.99
N ARG A 53 -18.07 -12.85 10.26
CA ARG A 53 -17.66 -11.48 10.55
C ARG A 53 -18.24 -10.43 9.61
N ARG A 54 -19.05 -10.82 8.63
CA ARG A 54 -19.65 -9.92 7.62
C ARG A 54 -18.60 -9.06 6.90
N LEU A 55 -17.49 -9.71 6.48
CA LEU A 55 -16.37 -9.02 5.88
C LEU A 55 -16.70 -8.58 4.45
N THR A 56 -16.10 -7.47 4.02
CA THR A 56 -16.10 -7.01 2.64
C THR A 56 -14.72 -7.25 2.03
N ILE A 57 -14.66 -7.93 0.89
CA ILE A 57 -13.44 -8.07 0.09
C ILE A 57 -13.68 -7.35 -1.23
N THR A 58 -12.79 -6.44 -1.59
CA THR A 58 -12.85 -5.68 -2.83
C THR A 58 -11.46 -5.46 -3.40
N GLY A 59 -11.39 -5.03 -4.64
CA GLY A 59 -10.12 -4.69 -5.28
C GLY A 59 -10.23 -3.38 -6.04
N SER A 60 -9.09 -2.75 -6.28
CA SER A 60 -8.99 -1.55 -7.10
C SER A 60 -7.70 -1.55 -7.90
N THR A 61 -7.77 -1.02 -9.11
CA THR A 61 -6.59 -0.75 -9.95
C THR A 61 -6.77 0.58 -10.67
N LEU A 62 -5.67 1.29 -10.81
CA LEU A 62 -5.67 2.59 -11.48
C LEU A 62 -5.39 2.47 -12.99
N ARG A 63 -4.68 1.41 -13.40
CA ARG A 63 -4.18 1.27 -14.78
C ARG A 63 -5.26 1.38 -15.87
N PRO A 64 -6.42 0.66 -15.79
CA PRO A 64 -7.45 0.69 -16.82
C PRO A 64 -8.41 1.89 -16.72
N ARG A 65 -8.29 2.73 -15.68
CA ARG A 65 -9.18 3.89 -15.52
C ARG A 65 -8.92 4.93 -16.61
N THR A 66 -9.99 5.58 -17.04
CA THR A 66 -9.96 6.65 -18.03
C THR A 66 -9.17 7.87 -17.51
N ALA A 67 -8.75 8.74 -18.42
CA ALA A 67 -8.10 9.99 -18.06
C ALA A 67 -9.00 10.89 -17.18
N ALA A 68 -10.31 10.89 -17.42
CA ALA A 68 -11.28 11.64 -16.62
C ALA A 68 -11.31 11.14 -15.16
N GLU A 69 -11.48 9.82 -14.95
CA GLU A 69 -11.46 9.22 -13.59
C GLU A 69 -10.14 9.48 -12.86
N LYS A 70 -9.01 9.37 -13.57
CA LYS A 70 -7.69 9.70 -13.00
C LYS A 70 -7.59 11.18 -12.64
N GLY A 71 -8.17 12.05 -13.46
CA GLY A 71 -8.24 13.49 -13.21
C GLY A 71 -9.04 13.83 -11.96
N GLU A 72 -10.16 13.18 -11.72
CA GLU A 72 -10.96 13.33 -10.49
C GLU A 72 -10.19 12.91 -9.25
N ILE A 73 -9.50 11.76 -9.32
CA ILE A 73 -8.63 11.29 -8.22
C ILE A 73 -7.51 12.29 -7.94
N ALA A 74 -6.83 12.79 -9.00
CA ALA A 74 -5.77 13.78 -8.86
C ALA A 74 -6.27 15.10 -8.26
N ALA A 75 -7.45 15.56 -8.65
CA ALA A 75 -8.08 16.75 -8.08
C ALA A 75 -8.41 16.57 -6.59
N ALA A 76 -8.94 15.41 -6.21
CA ALA A 76 -9.21 15.07 -4.81
C ALA A 76 -7.92 15.02 -3.98
N LEU A 77 -6.85 14.38 -4.48
CA LEU A 77 -5.54 14.35 -3.82
C LEU A 77 -4.97 15.75 -3.64
N ARG A 78 -5.04 16.59 -4.66
CA ARG A 78 -4.57 17.97 -4.60
C ARG A 78 -5.32 18.79 -3.55
N LYS A 79 -6.62 18.58 -3.43
CA LYS A 79 -7.46 19.29 -2.47
C LYS A 79 -7.24 18.82 -1.02
N GLU A 80 -7.20 17.51 -0.80
CA GLU A 80 -7.27 16.93 0.55
C GLU A 80 -5.88 16.58 1.10
N VAL A 81 -4.93 16.15 0.26
CA VAL A 81 -3.64 15.62 0.69
C VAL A 81 -2.52 16.65 0.53
N TRP A 82 -2.51 17.42 -0.55
CA TRP A 82 -1.44 18.41 -0.81
C TRP A 82 -1.22 19.40 0.34
N PRO A 83 -2.26 19.98 0.94
CA PRO A 83 -2.07 20.86 2.10
C PRO A 83 -1.44 20.17 3.32
N LEU A 84 -1.60 18.84 3.45
CA LEU A 84 -0.96 18.08 4.52
C LEU A 84 0.55 17.92 4.28
N LEU A 85 0.96 17.75 3.02
CA LEU A 85 2.36 17.70 2.62
C LEU A 85 3.04 19.07 2.81
N GLU A 86 2.40 20.15 2.34
CA GLU A 86 2.94 21.51 2.42
C GLU A 86 3.20 21.98 3.87
N ARG A 87 2.32 21.62 4.80
CA ARG A 87 2.52 21.93 6.22
C ARG A 87 3.33 20.90 7.01
N GLY A 88 3.88 19.87 6.33
CA GLY A 88 4.69 18.84 6.96
C GLY A 88 3.93 17.85 7.85
N ALA A 89 2.59 17.81 7.79
CA ALA A 89 1.79 16.85 8.54
C ALA A 89 1.92 15.42 7.99
N ILE A 90 2.27 15.31 6.72
CA ILE A 90 2.66 14.08 6.04
C ILE A 90 4.02 14.32 5.41
N THR A 91 5.00 13.48 5.72
CA THR A 91 6.34 13.53 5.13
C THR A 91 6.75 12.16 4.61
N PRO A 92 7.35 12.07 3.41
CA PRO A 92 7.92 10.81 2.95
C PRO A 92 9.10 10.43 3.85
N VAL A 93 9.15 9.18 4.29
CA VAL A 93 10.31 8.63 4.98
C VAL A 93 11.35 8.28 3.93
N VAL A 94 12.42 9.08 3.82
CA VAL A 94 13.56 8.80 2.94
C VAL A 94 14.61 8.07 3.77
N TYR A 95 14.85 6.80 3.42
CA TYR A 95 15.84 5.97 4.09
C TYR A 95 17.25 6.35 3.66
N ARG A 96 17.48 6.49 2.33
CA ARG A 96 18.77 6.83 1.76
C ARG A 96 18.64 7.46 0.38
N THR A 97 19.54 8.39 0.09
CA THR A 97 19.68 9.01 -1.23
C THR A 97 20.97 8.53 -1.88
N PHE A 98 20.92 8.29 -3.19
CA PHE A 98 22.06 7.92 -4.02
C PHE A 98 22.13 8.86 -5.23
N PRO A 99 23.33 9.23 -5.69
CA PRO A 99 23.49 9.79 -7.04
C PRO A 99 22.99 8.79 -8.10
N LEU A 100 22.49 9.29 -9.23
CA LEU A 100 21.96 8.42 -10.30
C LEU A 100 22.98 7.39 -10.80
N GLU A 101 24.26 7.75 -10.84
CA GLU A 101 25.37 6.88 -11.23
C GLU A 101 25.54 5.67 -10.30
N GLN A 102 25.00 5.74 -9.09
CA GLN A 102 25.00 4.67 -8.10
C GLN A 102 23.70 3.87 -8.08
N ALA A 103 22.89 3.93 -9.14
CA ALA A 103 21.60 3.22 -9.21
C ALA A 103 21.74 1.72 -8.91
N ALA A 104 22.82 1.07 -9.34
CA ALA A 104 23.08 -0.34 -9.04
C ALA A 104 23.18 -0.61 -7.52
N ALA A 105 23.84 0.26 -6.76
CA ALA A 105 23.92 0.15 -5.31
C ALA A 105 22.57 0.42 -4.62
N ALA A 106 21.78 1.35 -5.16
CA ALA A 106 20.41 1.61 -4.69
C ALA A 106 19.49 0.40 -4.91
N HIS A 107 19.58 -0.27 -6.07
CA HIS A 107 18.85 -1.51 -6.35
C HIS A 107 19.27 -2.65 -5.41
N ALA A 108 20.58 -2.84 -5.19
CA ALA A 108 21.07 -3.87 -4.27
C ALA A 108 20.54 -3.65 -2.84
N LEU A 109 20.50 -2.39 -2.37
CA LEU A 109 19.90 -2.05 -1.08
C LEU A 109 18.39 -2.34 -1.06
N MET A 110 17.67 -2.05 -2.14
CA MET A 110 16.25 -2.34 -2.23
C MET A 110 15.96 -3.84 -2.17
N GLU A 111 16.75 -4.64 -2.85
CA GLU A 111 16.63 -6.11 -2.89
C GLU A 111 16.99 -6.77 -1.56
N SER A 112 17.89 -6.17 -0.77
CA SER A 112 18.24 -6.67 0.56
C SER A 112 17.08 -6.60 1.58
N SER A 113 16.04 -5.80 1.29
CA SER A 113 14.90 -5.55 2.20
C SER A 113 15.29 -4.97 3.58
N GLU A 114 16.48 -4.42 3.72
CA GLU A 114 16.96 -3.81 4.99
C GLU A 114 16.40 -2.40 5.22
N HIS A 115 15.89 -1.75 4.16
CA HIS A 115 15.40 -0.37 4.23
C HIS A 115 13.94 -0.29 4.70
N VAL A 116 13.63 0.79 5.40
CA VAL A 116 12.25 1.18 5.74
C VAL A 116 12.01 2.59 5.21
N GLY A 117 11.11 2.72 4.22
CA GLY A 117 10.84 3.98 3.55
C GLY A 117 11.31 3.99 2.09
N LYS A 118 11.73 5.14 1.60
CA LYS A 118 12.08 5.35 0.18
C LYS A 118 13.59 5.42 -0.02
N ILE A 119 14.05 4.80 -1.09
CA ILE A 119 15.40 5.00 -1.65
C ILE A 119 15.22 5.98 -2.80
N VAL A 120 15.96 7.08 -2.79
CA VAL A 120 15.86 8.18 -3.75
C VAL A 120 17.13 8.26 -4.59
N LEU A 121 16.97 8.38 -5.90
CA LEU A 121 18.05 8.71 -6.82
C LEU A 121 17.98 10.20 -7.16
N THR A 122 19.15 10.88 -7.14
CA THR A 122 19.27 12.30 -7.51
C THR A 122 20.09 12.46 -8.77
N THR A 123 19.74 13.44 -9.59
CA THR A 123 20.47 13.81 -10.82
C THR A 123 21.53 14.88 -10.56
N GLU A 124 21.55 15.49 -9.37
CA GLU A 124 22.54 16.45 -8.97
C GLU A 124 23.56 15.76 -8.05
N ALA A 125 24.86 16.05 -8.27
CA ALA A 125 25.90 15.66 -7.32
C ALA A 125 25.66 16.41 -6.00
N MET A 126 25.55 15.68 -4.89
CA MET A 126 25.51 16.28 -3.56
C MET A 126 26.88 16.82 -3.18
#